data_3234a7807044ef66a9fbb243dbbe0ac3
#
_entry.id   3234a7807044ef66a9fbb243dbbe0ac3
#
_cell.length_a   1.000
_cell.length_b   1.000
_cell.length_c   1.000
_cell.angle_alpha   90.00
_cell.angle_beta   90.00
_cell.angle_gamma   90.00
#
_symmetry.space_group_name_H-M   'P 1'
#
loop_
_entity.id
_entity.type
_entity.pdbx_description
1 polymer ?
#
loop_
_entity_poly.entity_id
_entity_poly.type
_entity_poly.pdbx_seq_one_letter_code
_entity_poly.pdbx_strand_id
1 'polypeptide(L)'
;MPAAIAIRPLVPGDAPALHAAVQASIESLSHWFPWAHRGYALSDAEARIAHCVAARERGEEFAFGIFGAGGEFLGCAGLNQLDRAHRIGNLGYWVGEAHRGRGIATAAASQVAAFGFGEHGLARIEIVTLPDNAASQRVAGKLGAVREGTFRNRLVVHGEPRDAVVFSLLPGDLEHA
;
A
#
# COMPACT_ATOMS: atom_id res chain seq x y z
N MET A 1 18.97 -6.91 9.14
CA MET A 1 18.79 -7.38 7.76
C MET A 1 17.35 -7.07 7.36
N PRO A 2 17.12 -6.41 6.20
CA PRO A 2 15.75 -6.24 5.70
C PRO A 2 15.14 -7.62 5.48
N ALA A 3 13.81 -7.72 5.69
CA ALA A 3 13.10 -8.97 5.45
C ALA A 3 13.25 -9.37 3.98
N ALA A 4 13.63 -10.62 3.73
CA ALA A 4 13.67 -11.16 2.37
C ALA A 4 12.22 -11.34 1.88
N ILE A 5 11.77 -10.42 1.02
CA ILE A 5 10.45 -10.43 0.43
C ILE A 5 10.54 -10.29 -1.09
N ALA A 6 9.51 -10.77 -1.77
CA ALA A 6 9.26 -10.49 -3.17
C ALA A 6 7.91 -9.78 -3.33
N ILE A 7 7.83 -8.83 -4.25
CA ILE A 7 6.54 -8.30 -4.69
C ILE A 7 6.26 -8.76 -6.11
N ARG A 8 5.02 -9.10 -6.40
CA ARG A 8 4.56 -9.37 -7.77
C ARG A 8 3.11 -8.96 -7.94
N PRO A 9 2.67 -8.69 -9.18
CA PRO A 9 1.25 -8.47 -9.46
C PRO A 9 0.40 -9.61 -8.90
N LEU A 10 -0.77 -9.25 -8.38
CA LEU A 10 -1.76 -10.22 -7.94
C LEU A 10 -2.34 -10.94 -9.15
N VAL A 11 -2.58 -12.25 -8.99
CA VAL A 11 -3.24 -13.11 -9.99
C VAL A 11 -4.47 -13.76 -9.35
N PRO A 12 -5.46 -14.24 -10.15
CA PRO A 12 -6.70 -14.83 -9.60
C PRO A 12 -6.46 -15.92 -8.56
N GLY A 13 -5.41 -16.74 -8.74
CA GLY A 13 -5.04 -17.80 -7.79
C GLY A 13 -4.61 -17.32 -6.40
N ASP A 14 -4.35 -16.02 -6.21
CA ASP A 14 -3.98 -15.46 -4.92
C ASP A 14 -5.19 -15.13 -4.01
N ALA A 15 -6.43 -15.21 -4.55
CA ALA A 15 -7.63 -14.81 -3.81
C ALA A 15 -7.81 -15.56 -2.48
N PRO A 16 -7.60 -16.88 -2.37
CA PRO A 16 -7.69 -17.56 -1.07
C PRO A 16 -6.66 -17.06 -0.06
N ALA A 17 -5.42 -16.80 -0.48
CA ALA A 17 -4.35 -16.32 0.40
C ALA A 17 -4.62 -14.87 0.85
N LEU A 18 -5.06 -14.00 -0.07
CA LEU A 18 -5.50 -12.64 0.24
C LEU A 18 -6.65 -12.65 1.25
N HIS A 19 -7.69 -13.45 1.00
CA HIS A 19 -8.83 -13.58 1.91
C HIS A 19 -8.39 -14.03 3.30
N ALA A 20 -7.57 -15.10 3.40
CA ALA A 20 -7.08 -15.60 4.67
C ALA A 20 -6.27 -14.55 5.45
N ALA A 21 -5.39 -13.80 4.77
CA ALA A 21 -4.58 -12.75 5.39
C ALA A 21 -5.44 -11.57 5.89
N VAL A 22 -6.47 -11.18 5.13
CA VAL A 22 -7.43 -10.15 5.54
C VAL A 22 -8.23 -10.63 6.76
N GLN A 23 -8.76 -11.85 6.74
CA GLN A 23 -9.51 -12.40 7.86
C GLN A 23 -8.67 -12.48 9.14
N ALA A 24 -7.43 -12.93 9.05
CA ALA A 24 -6.51 -13.01 10.19
C ALA A 24 -6.13 -11.63 10.76
N SER A 25 -6.37 -10.55 10.01
CA SER A 25 -5.99 -9.17 10.39
C SER A 25 -7.19 -8.22 10.45
N ILE A 26 -8.43 -8.76 10.40
CA ILE A 26 -9.64 -7.96 10.16
C ILE A 26 -9.86 -6.87 11.20
N GLU A 27 -9.64 -7.14 12.47
CA GLU A 27 -9.84 -6.17 13.55
C GLU A 27 -8.90 -4.96 13.39
N SER A 28 -7.65 -5.19 13.01
CA SER A 28 -6.68 -4.13 12.83
C SER A 28 -6.79 -3.43 11.47
N LEU A 29 -7.15 -4.15 10.41
CA LEU A 29 -7.33 -3.54 9.08
C LEU A 29 -8.60 -2.70 9.01
N SER A 30 -9.69 -3.14 9.63
CA SER A 30 -10.96 -2.40 9.64
C SER A 30 -10.84 -1.03 10.31
N HIS A 31 -9.91 -0.86 11.24
CA HIS A 31 -9.66 0.44 11.86
C HIS A 31 -9.16 1.50 10.85
N TRP A 32 -8.32 1.07 9.89
CA TRP A 32 -7.68 1.96 8.92
C TRP A 32 -8.36 1.99 7.56
N PHE A 33 -8.98 0.88 7.17
CA PHE A 33 -9.48 0.66 5.82
C PHE A 33 -10.97 0.30 5.81
N PRO A 34 -11.83 1.17 5.26
CA PRO A 34 -13.27 0.90 5.18
C PRO A 34 -13.65 -0.37 4.41
N TRP A 35 -12.80 -0.81 3.48
CA TRP A 35 -13.01 -2.05 2.72
C TRP A 35 -12.79 -3.32 3.55
N ALA A 36 -12.05 -3.23 4.65
CA ALA A 36 -11.81 -4.35 5.56
C ALA A 36 -12.91 -4.37 6.63
N HIS A 37 -13.92 -5.19 6.45
CA HIS A 37 -15.06 -5.33 7.36
C HIS A 37 -15.30 -6.79 7.74
N ARG A 38 -16.01 -7.04 8.83
CA ARG A 38 -16.24 -8.39 9.36
C ARG A 38 -16.92 -9.36 8.39
N GLY A 39 -17.64 -8.82 7.39
CA GLY A 39 -18.27 -9.59 6.33
C GLY A 39 -17.39 -9.83 5.10
N TYR A 40 -16.09 -9.48 5.15
CA TYR A 40 -15.16 -9.67 4.03
C TYR A 40 -15.09 -11.16 3.64
N ALA A 41 -15.54 -11.48 2.44
CA ALA A 41 -15.65 -12.85 1.94
C ALA A 41 -14.60 -13.15 0.87
N LEU A 42 -14.47 -14.42 0.49
CA LEU A 42 -13.59 -14.83 -0.63
C LEU A 42 -13.96 -14.09 -1.93
N SER A 43 -15.25 -13.88 -2.19
CA SER A 43 -15.73 -13.11 -3.34
C SER A 43 -15.23 -11.66 -3.37
N ASP A 44 -15.01 -11.04 -2.21
CA ASP A 44 -14.44 -9.69 -2.14
C ASP A 44 -12.96 -9.69 -2.53
N ALA A 45 -12.21 -10.73 -2.11
CA ALA A 45 -10.83 -10.92 -2.54
C ALA A 45 -10.72 -11.19 -4.04
N GLU A 46 -11.60 -12.02 -4.59
CA GLU A 46 -11.68 -12.30 -6.03
C GLU A 46 -12.00 -11.03 -6.82
N ALA A 47 -13.01 -10.27 -6.39
CA ALA A 47 -13.38 -9.00 -7.01
C ALA A 47 -12.25 -7.96 -6.94
N ARG A 48 -11.55 -7.88 -5.80
CA ARG A 48 -10.39 -7.00 -5.65
C ARG A 48 -9.28 -7.36 -6.62
N ILE A 49 -8.95 -8.63 -6.77
CA ILE A 49 -7.90 -9.07 -7.69
C ILE A 49 -8.31 -8.81 -9.15
N ALA A 50 -9.56 -9.10 -9.52
CA ALA A 50 -10.07 -8.81 -10.86
C ALA A 50 -9.97 -7.30 -11.17
N HIS A 51 -10.31 -6.43 -10.21
CA HIS A 51 -10.11 -5.00 -10.34
C HIS A 51 -8.63 -4.63 -10.54
N CYS A 52 -7.73 -5.19 -9.74
CA CYS A 52 -6.28 -4.92 -9.85
C CYS A 52 -5.73 -5.29 -11.22
N VAL A 53 -6.13 -6.45 -11.77
CA VAL A 53 -5.72 -6.89 -13.11
C VAL A 53 -6.20 -5.90 -14.17
N ALA A 54 -7.50 -5.57 -14.18
CA ALA A 54 -8.08 -4.66 -15.15
C ALA A 54 -7.52 -3.23 -15.02
N ALA A 55 -7.31 -2.73 -13.79
CA ALA A 55 -6.76 -1.40 -13.56
C ALA A 55 -5.29 -1.31 -14.00
N ARG A 56 -4.51 -2.38 -13.81
CA ARG A 56 -3.13 -2.48 -14.31
C ARG A 56 -3.08 -2.39 -15.84
N GLU A 57 -3.96 -3.12 -16.54
CA GLU A 57 -4.03 -3.09 -18.01
C GLU A 57 -4.34 -1.69 -18.54
N ARG A 58 -5.16 -0.92 -17.83
CA ARG A 58 -5.45 0.48 -18.15
C ARG A 58 -4.39 1.46 -17.64
N GLY A 59 -3.43 0.99 -16.83
CA GLY A 59 -2.41 1.83 -16.20
C GLY A 59 -2.96 2.81 -15.16
N GLU A 60 -4.04 2.44 -14.47
CA GLU A 60 -4.72 3.26 -13.46
C GLU A 60 -4.29 2.93 -12.04
N GLU A 61 -3.90 1.67 -11.80
CA GLU A 61 -3.44 1.18 -10.50
C GLU A 61 -2.42 0.06 -10.70
N PHE A 62 -1.40 0.01 -9.85
CA PHE A 62 -0.38 -1.04 -9.84
C PHE A 62 -0.30 -1.67 -8.45
N ALA A 63 -1.18 -2.64 -8.19
CA ALA A 63 -1.19 -3.39 -6.95
C ALA A 63 -0.30 -4.64 -7.04
N PHE A 64 0.42 -4.89 -5.95
CA PHE A 64 1.32 -6.04 -5.79
C PHE A 64 0.97 -6.78 -4.49
N GLY A 65 0.97 -8.11 -4.55
CA GLY A 65 1.07 -8.94 -3.37
C GLY A 65 2.50 -8.95 -2.85
N ILE A 66 2.64 -8.96 -1.53
CA ILE A 66 3.92 -9.11 -0.82
C ILE A 66 4.04 -10.56 -0.40
N PHE A 67 5.14 -11.21 -0.77
CA PHE A 67 5.39 -12.62 -0.49
C PHE A 67 6.70 -12.80 0.27
N GLY A 68 6.71 -13.68 1.26
CA GLY A 68 7.92 -14.08 1.97
C GLY A 68 8.75 -15.09 1.18
N ALA A 69 9.93 -15.44 1.71
CA ALA A 69 10.85 -16.39 1.06
C ALA A 69 10.25 -17.79 0.86
N GLY A 70 9.30 -18.21 1.69
CA GLY A 70 8.55 -19.46 1.56
C GLY A 70 7.34 -19.39 0.62
N GLY A 71 7.06 -18.22 0.01
CA GLY A 71 5.88 -18.01 -0.83
C GLY A 71 4.62 -17.64 -0.05
N GLU A 72 4.71 -17.47 1.26
CA GLU A 72 3.58 -17.03 2.09
C GLU A 72 3.13 -15.60 1.75
N PHE A 73 1.82 -15.38 1.70
CA PHE A 73 1.24 -14.06 1.45
C PHE A 73 1.28 -13.20 2.72
N LEU A 74 1.95 -12.05 2.65
CA LEU A 74 2.23 -11.19 3.79
C LEU A 74 1.39 -9.90 3.82
N GLY A 75 0.84 -9.47 2.68
CA GLY A 75 0.12 -8.22 2.53
C GLY A 75 0.12 -7.70 1.12
N CYS A 76 -0.20 -6.42 0.96
CA CYS A 76 -0.18 -5.73 -0.34
C CYS A 76 0.52 -4.38 -0.25
N ALA A 77 1.10 -3.96 -1.37
CA ALA A 77 1.54 -2.58 -1.60
C ALA A 77 1.23 -2.19 -3.04
N GLY A 78 1.08 -0.91 -3.34
CA GLY A 78 0.78 -0.49 -4.69
C GLY A 78 0.68 1.00 -4.89
N LEU A 79 0.63 1.40 -6.16
CA LEU A 79 0.40 2.76 -6.62
C LEU A 79 -1.04 2.90 -7.11
N ASN A 80 -1.73 3.92 -6.66
CA ASN A 80 -3.06 4.30 -7.10
C ASN A 80 -3.18 5.82 -7.23
N GLN A 81 -4.37 6.32 -7.60
CA GLN A 81 -4.62 7.74 -7.77
C GLN A 81 -3.57 8.42 -8.68
N LEU A 82 -3.23 7.77 -9.79
CA LEU A 82 -2.21 8.24 -10.70
C LEU A 82 -2.67 9.47 -11.48
N ASP A 83 -2.00 10.59 -11.28
CA ASP A 83 -2.11 11.80 -12.11
C ASP A 83 -1.01 11.78 -13.16
N ARG A 84 -1.39 11.39 -14.38
CA ARG A 84 -0.44 11.29 -15.49
C ARG A 84 0.08 12.66 -15.97
N ALA A 85 -0.75 13.70 -15.87
CA ALA A 85 -0.39 15.04 -16.30
C ALA A 85 0.72 15.63 -15.42
N HIS A 86 0.62 15.41 -14.12
CA HIS A 86 1.59 15.89 -13.13
C HIS A 86 2.61 14.82 -12.71
N ARG A 87 2.46 13.58 -13.22
CA ARG A 87 3.33 12.43 -12.88
C ARG A 87 3.41 12.17 -11.38
N ILE A 88 2.23 12.19 -10.72
CA ILE A 88 2.07 11.95 -9.28
C ILE A 88 1.31 10.63 -9.07
N GLY A 89 1.69 9.87 -8.05
CA GLY A 89 0.96 8.69 -7.61
C GLY A 89 0.85 8.64 -6.09
N ASN A 90 -0.14 7.90 -5.57
CA ASN A 90 -0.25 7.60 -4.15
C ASN A 90 0.23 6.17 -3.89
N LEU A 91 1.10 6.00 -2.92
CA LEU A 91 1.62 4.72 -2.45
C LEU A 91 0.85 4.26 -1.21
N GLY A 92 0.14 3.14 -1.37
CA GLY A 92 -0.56 2.48 -0.27
C GLY A 92 0.06 1.12 0.05
N TYR A 93 -0.05 0.68 1.31
CA TYR A 93 0.43 -0.63 1.76
C TYR A 93 -0.29 -1.08 3.02
N TRP A 94 -0.36 -2.40 3.19
CA TRP A 94 -0.71 -3.04 4.45
C TRP A 94 0.02 -4.39 4.58
N VAL A 95 0.26 -4.80 5.79
CA VAL A 95 0.91 -6.08 6.14
C VAL A 95 0.06 -6.77 7.18
N GLY A 96 -0.12 -8.07 7.02
CA GLY A 96 -0.84 -8.91 7.96
C GLY A 96 -0.31 -8.77 9.39
N GLU A 97 -1.20 -8.83 10.38
CA GLU A 97 -0.89 -8.51 11.78
C GLU A 97 0.27 -9.36 12.32
N ALA A 98 0.29 -10.66 12.02
CA ALA A 98 1.35 -11.58 12.43
C ALA A 98 2.74 -11.25 11.85
N HIS A 99 2.81 -10.41 10.82
CA HIS A 99 4.04 -10.09 10.09
C HIS A 99 4.55 -8.66 10.35
N ARG A 100 3.87 -7.88 11.19
CA ARG A 100 4.25 -6.49 11.52
C ARG A 100 5.56 -6.41 12.30
N GLY A 101 6.16 -5.23 12.27
CA GLY A 101 7.40 -4.96 13.02
C GLY A 101 8.68 -5.54 12.40
N ARG A 102 8.60 -6.24 11.27
CA ARG A 102 9.72 -6.90 10.59
C ARG A 102 10.31 -6.11 9.42
N GLY A 103 9.91 -4.87 9.20
CA GLY A 103 10.38 -4.04 8.08
C GLY A 103 9.75 -4.38 6.72
N ILE A 104 8.80 -5.33 6.66
CA ILE A 104 8.18 -5.81 5.43
C ILE A 104 7.50 -4.67 4.66
N ALA A 105 6.69 -3.84 5.35
CA ALA A 105 6.01 -2.71 4.71
C ALA A 105 7.00 -1.71 4.10
N THR A 106 8.10 -1.41 4.79
CA THR A 106 9.15 -0.51 4.28
C THR A 106 9.84 -1.11 3.05
N ALA A 107 10.22 -2.39 3.10
CA ALA A 107 10.87 -3.07 1.98
C ALA A 107 9.96 -3.16 0.74
N ALA A 108 8.67 -3.47 0.94
CA ALA A 108 7.70 -3.52 -0.15
C ALA A 108 7.43 -2.13 -0.74
N ALA A 109 7.22 -1.14 0.11
CA ALA A 109 6.97 0.25 -0.30
C ALA A 109 8.17 0.83 -1.08
N SER A 110 9.41 0.53 -0.67
CA SER A 110 10.62 0.91 -1.41
C SER A 110 10.64 0.32 -2.82
N GLN A 111 10.34 -0.98 -2.97
CA GLN A 111 10.28 -1.63 -4.28
C GLN A 111 9.18 -1.03 -5.17
N VAL A 112 8.00 -0.74 -4.61
CA VAL A 112 6.90 -0.11 -5.35
C VAL A 112 7.24 1.33 -5.74
N ALA A 113 7.89 2.09 -4.88
CA ALA A 113 8.34 3.44 -5.21
C ALA A 113 9.40 3.43 -6.32
N ALA A 114 10.38 2.53 -6.26
CA ALA A 114 11.37 2.35 -7.31
C ALA A 114 10.72 2.00 -8.66
N PHE A 115 9.72 1.11 -8.67
CA PHE A 115 8.90 0.80 -9.84
C PHE A 115 8.18 2.05 -10.39
N GLY A 116 7.56 2.85 -9.52
CA GLY A 116 6.86 4.07 -9.91
C GLY A 116 7.79 5.12 -10.56
N PHE A 117 8.96 5.32 -10.00
CA PHE A 117 9.95 6.25 -10.54
C PHE A 117 10.62 5.72 -11.81
N GLY A 118 11.05 4.45 -11.80
CA GLY A 118 11.81 3.86 -12.89
C GLY A 118 10.97 3.52 -14.11
N GLU A 119 9.88 2.76 -13.93
CA GLU A 119 9.08 2.25 -15.05
C GLU A 119 7.95 3.20 -15.49
N HIS A 120 7.41 4.00 -14.56
CA HIS A 120 6.31 4.92 -14.86
C HIS A 120 6.72 6.39 -14.90
N GLY A 121 7.99 6.69 -14.61
CA GLY A 121 8.52 8.05 -14.69
C GLY A 121 7.79 9.03 -13.77
N LEU A 122 7.26 8.57 -12.65
CA LEU A 122 6.64 9.46 -11.67
C LEU A 122 7.66 10.50 -11.20
N ALA A 123 7.23 11.74 -11.03
CA ALA A 123 8.05 12.80 -10.46
C ALA A 123 7.90 12.90 -8.95
N ARG A 124 6.77 12.36 -8.42
CA ARG A 124 6.40 12.44 -7.01
C ARG A 124 5.52 11.25 -6.64
N ILE A 125 5.76 10.70 -5.47
CA ILE A 125 4.89 9.70 -4.83
C ILE A 125 4.44 10.25 -3.48
N GLU A 126 3.13 10.25 -3.24
CA GLU A 126 2.55 10.62 -1.97
C GLU A 126 2.29 9.40 -1.11
N ILE A 127 2.45 9.55 0.20
CA ILE A 127 1.96 8.61 1.21
C ILE A 127 1.01 9.41 2.10
N VAL A 128 -0.27 9.05 2.05
CA VAL A 128 -1.34 9.75 2.79
C VAL A 128 -1.84 8.82 3.89
N THR A 129 -1.78 9.27 5.14
CA THR A 129 -2.14 8.44 6.29
C THR A 129 -2.85 9.25 7.37
N LEU A 130 -3.66 8.59 8.21
CA LEU A 130 -4.30 9.23 9.33
C LEU A 130 -3.28 9.71 10.37
N PRO A 131 -3.53 10.82 11.09
CA PRO A 131 -2.61 11.38 12.08
C PRO A 131 -2.27 10.41 13.23
N ASP A 132 -3.20 9.53 13.58
CA ASP A 132 -3.05 8.51 14.62
C ASP A 132 -2.41 7.20 14.12
N ASN A 133 -2.18 7.05 12.80
CA ASN A 133 -1.48 5.89 12.25
C ASN A 133 0.05 6.05 12.31
N ALA A 134 0.59 6.00 13.52
CA ALA A 134 2.03 6.12 13.75
C ALA A 134 2.86 5.04 13.04
N ALA A 135 2.29 3.86 12.79
CA ALA A 135 2.98 2.79 12.07
C ALA A 135 3.23 3.16 10.62
N SER A 136 2.22 3.68 9.92
CA SER A 136 2.36 4.14 8.52
C SER A 136 3.31 5.33 8.41
N GLN A 137 3.24 6.29 9.35
CA GLN A 137 4.16 7.44 9.39
C GLN A 137 5.61 7.00 9.58
N ARG A 138 5.88 5.97 10.42
CA ARG A 138 7.23 5.40 10.56
C ARG A 138 7.74 4.73 9.29
N VAL A 139 6.86 4.07 8.52
CA VAL A 139 7.23 3.51 7.22
C VAL A 139 7.62 4.63 6.26
N ALA A 140 6.80 5.69 6.14
CA ALA A 140 7.09 6.84 5.31
C ALA A 140 8.47 7.47 5.67
N GLY A 141 8.72 7.69 6.96
CA GLY A 141 10.00 8.24 7.42
C GLY A 141 11.21 7.35 7.10
N LYS A 142 11.05 6.02 7.20
CA LYS A 142 12.12 5.06 6.83
C LYS A 142 12.39 4.97 5.34
N LEU A 143 11.46 5.41 4.50
CA LEU A 143 11.64 5.53 3.05
C LEU A 143 12.34 6.84 2.66
N GLY A 144 12.65 7.71 3.61
CA GLY A 144 13.16 9.04 3.32
C GLY A 144 12.07 10.06 2.93
N ALA A 145 10.78 9.70 3.06
CA ALA A 145 9.71 10.60 2.69
C ALA A 145 9.65 11.84 3.58
N VAL A 146 9.48 12.99 2.96
CA VAL A 146 9.37 14.28 3.63
C VAL A 146 7.92 14.50 4.08
N ARG A 147 7.72 14.81 5.37
CA ARG A 147 6.40 15.19 5.90
C ARG A 147 6.08 16.62 5.47
N GLU A 148 5.06 16.80 4.62
CA GLU A 148 4.68 18.12 4.11
C GLU A 148 3.63 18.83 4.96
N GLY A 149 2.77 18.08 5.65
CA GLY A 149 1.79 18.70 6.51
C GLY A 149 0.63 17.80 6.89
N THR A 150 -0.35 18.40 7.57
CA THR A 150 -1.66 17.80 7.85
C THR A 150 -2.70 18.53 7.02
N PHE A 151 -3.43 17.78 6.19
CA PHE A 151 -4.42 18.31 5.26
C PHE A 151 -5.81 18.04 5.82
N ARG A 152 -6.61 19.10 5.95
CA ARG A 152 -7.96 19.00 6.51
C ARG A 152 -8.90 18.24 5.57
N ASN A 153 -9.68 17.31 6.14
CA ASN A 153 -10.68 16.50 5.42
C ASN A 153 -10.10 15.82 4.16
N ARG A 154 -8.85 15.36 4.23
CA ARG A 154 -8.14 14.76 3.08
C ARG A 154 -8.60 13.34 2.76
N LEU A 155 -9.12 12.62 3.75
CA LEU A 155 -9.62 11.26 3.63
C LEU A 155 -11.07 11.18 4.12
N VAL A 156 -11.81 10.20 3.60
CA VAL A 156 -13.09 9.76 4.18
C VAL A 156 -12.88 8.35 4.71
N VAL A 157 -13.07 8.17 6.01
CA VAL A 157 -12.92 6.88 6.69
C VAL A 157 -14.21 6.57 7.43
N HIS A 158 -14.81 5.42 7.12
CA HIS A 158 -16.12 5.02 7.66
C HIS A 158 -17.23 6.08 7.49
N GLY A 159 -17.21 6.77 6.34
CA GLY A 159 -18.18 7.80 6.01
C GLY A 159 -17.86 9.20 6.60
N GLU A 160 -16.87 9.30 7.46
CA GLU A 160 -16.50 10.56 8.12
C GLU A 160 -15.27 11.20 7.48
N PRO A 161 -15.32 12.52 7.15
CA PRO A 161 -14.15 13.27 6.72
C PRO A 161 -13.10 13.32 7.85
N ARG A 162 -11.86 12.99 7.50
CA ARG A 162 -10.73 12.96 8.44
C ARG A 162 -9.55 13.73 7.86
N ASP A 163 -8.86 14.42 8.73
CA ASP A 163 -7.55 14.99 8.41
C ASP A 163 -6.55 13.88 8.11
N ALA A 164 -5.57 14.18 7.25
CA ALA A 164 -4.50 13.23 6.97
C ALA A 164 -3.15 13.92 6.94
N VAL A 165 -2.12 13.18 7.36
CA VAL A 165 -0.73 13.57 7.19
C VAL A 165 -0.30 13.14 5.79
N VAL A 166 0.30 14.07 5.06
CA VAL A 166 0.82 13.85 3.70
C VAL A 166 2.35 13.85 3.76
N PHE A 167 2.91 12.79 3.25
CA PHE A 167 4.34 12.65 2.98
C PHE A 167 4.58 12.60 1.48
N SER A 168 5.73 13.08 1.05
CA SER A 168 6.18 12.97 -0.35
C SER A 168 7.51 12.24 -0.46
N LEU A 169 7.65 11.48 -1.52
CA LEU A 169 8.89 10.89 -2.00
C LEU A 169 9.20 11.46 -3.37
N LEU A 170 10.44 11.81 -3.59
CA LEU A 170 11.02 12.14 -4.89
C LEU A 170 12.07 11.07 -5.27
N PRO A 171 12.45 10.94 -6.55
CA PRO A 171 13.40 9.89 -6.96
C PRO A 171 14.70 9.85 -6.14
N GLY A 172 15.27 11.02 -5.79
CA GLY A 172 16.50 11.11 -5.01
C GLY A 172 16.37 10.70 -3.54
N ASP A 173 15.17 10.67 -2.97
CA ASP A 173 14.98 10.34 -1.55
C ASP A 173 15.24 8.84 -1.29
N LEU A 174 14.97 7.96 -2.28
CA LEU A 174 15.22 6.52 -2.15
C LEU A 174 16.70 6.14 -2.13
N GLU A 175 17.57 6.97 -2.65
CA GLU A 175 19.02 6.71 -2.71
C GLU A 175 19.70 6.89 -1.36
N HIS A 176 19.01 7.52 -0.40
CA HIS A 176 19.53 7.90 0.90
C HIS A 176 18.81 7.21 2.08
N ALA A 177 17.89 6.26 1.81
CA ALA A 177 17.04 5.58 2.80
C ALA A 177 17.62 4.26 3.33
#